data_98927ea120935d9933ff35e844a7b40e
#
_entry.id   98927ea120935d9933ff35e844a7b40e
#
_cell.length_a   1.000
_cell.length_b   1.000
_cell.length_c   1.000
_cell.angle_alpha   90.00
_cell.angle_beta   90.00
_cell.angle_gamma   90.00
#
_symmetry.space_group_name_H-M   'P 1'
#
loop_
_entity.id
_entity.type
_entity.pdbx_description
1 polymer ?
#
loop_
_entity_poly.entity_id
_entity_poly.type
_entity_poly.pdbx_seq_one_letter_code
_entity_poly.pdbx_strand_id
1 'polypeptide(L)'
;ILIADDDLELQDLLKFSFETAGYEVFQAYDGKEALIKIKKVLPDIIILDVLMPEMNGFEVITELKNDPETCLIPIIMLTSLSHTKDRLTGLKLGADEYLVKPIEPYELIARAENLLKKYYDNVNMLTRLPGENFFEKQINSLLNSATEEFYVVYLDICDFKPYNLKYGFEEGDNLLKLFSGILRSAVANLGTSKDSICHIYASRFAFISFIDEQRLNMMLENIILLFKDLIRKIFDKETIENGYFIYKLSDGKEVKSNLLNLAVAVVKIPKKKFSHYGELLNYIGEMLSLAKQKCEQTNSNIVVWG
;
A
#
# COMPACT_ATOMS: atom_id res chain seq x y z
N ILE A 1 0.58 15.21 9.92
CA ILE A 1 0.40 16.18 8.82
C ILE A 1 1.73 16.82 8.51
N LEU A 2 2.05 17.08 7.22
CA LEU A 2 3.19 17.93 6.85
C LEU A 2 2.66 19.16 6.11
N ILE A 3 3.15 20.35 6.53
CA ILE A 3 2.83 21.65 5.92
C ILE A 3 4.11 22.18 5.28
N ALA A 4 4.08 22.46 3.99
CA ALA A 4 5.18 23.04 3.23
C ALA A 4 4.74 24.40 2.66
N ASP A 5 5.33 25.48 3.16
CA ASP A 5 5.00 26.86 2.81
C ASP A 5 6.18 27.76 3.22
N ASP A 6 6.53 28.77 2.47
CA ASP A 6 7.61 29.70 2.82
C ASP A 6 7.16 30.88 3.71
N ASP A 7 5.84 31.05 3.90
CA ASP A 7 5.26 32.04 4.79
C ASP A 7 5.28 31.54 6.26
N LEU A 8 6.18 32.08 7.06
CA LEU A 8 6.37 31.69 8.45
C LEU A 8 5.15 31.97 9.34
N GLU A 9 4.46 33.08 9.10
CA GLU A 9 3.28 33.46 9.90
C GLU A 9 2.11 32.49 9.63
N LEU A 10 1.89 32.15 8.37
CA LEU A 10 0.90 31.16 7.98
C LEU A 10 1.26 29.77 8.51
N GLN A 11 2.52 29.37 8.44
CA GLN A 11 3.02 28.11 8.98
C GLN A 11 2.72 27.97 10.49
N ASP A 12 3.01 29.01 11.27
CA ASP A 12 2.78 29.00 12.72
C ASP A 12 1.28 28.97 13.04
N LEU A 13 0.46 29.73 12.31
CA LEU A 13 -1.00 29.70 12.45
C LEU A 13 -1.58 28.31 12.14
N LEU A 14 -1.19 27.71 11.03
CA LEU A 14 -1.69 26.40 10.63
C LEU A 14 -1.20 25.32 11.58
N LYS A 15 0.06 25.34 11.98
CA LYS A 15 0.61 24.42 12.97
C LYS A 15 -0.21 24.47 14.26
N PHE A 16 -0.37 25.65 14.85
CA PHE A 16 -1.18 25.81 16.08
C PHE A 16 -2.61 25.27 15.92
N SER A 17 -3.23 25.55 14.79
CA SER A 17 -4.61 25.13 14.53
C SER A 17 -4.75 23.61 14.39
N PHE A 18 -3.84 22.96 13.67
CA PHE A 18 -3.86 21.50 13.51
C PHE A 18 -3.42 20.78 14.77
N GLU A 19 -2.43 21.28 15.52
CA GLU A 19 -2.03 20.72 16.83
C GLU A 19 -3.18 20.82 17.84
N THR A 20 -3.93 21.92 17.84
CA THR A 20 -5.14 22.09 18.68
C THR A 20 -6.23 21.08 18.30
N ALA A 21 -6.32 20.70 17.03
CA ALA A 21 -7.23 19.67 16.54
C ALA A 21 -6.71 18.24 16.79
N GLY A 22 -5.54 18.07 17.44
CA GLY A 22 -4.98 16.78 17.85
C GLY A 22 -4.05 16.11 16.84
N TYR A 23 -3.57 16.84 15.84
CA TYR A 23 -2.64 16.34 14.84
C TYR A 23 -1.19 16.62 15.21
N GLU A 24 -0.29 15.70 14.89
CA GLU A 24 1.15 15.96 14.87
C GLU A 24 1.51 16.70 13.58
N VAL A 25 2.23 17.83 13.68
CA VAL A 25 2.54 18.71 12.55
C VAL A 25 4.03 18.80 12.31
N PHE A 26 4.44 18.50 11.09
CA PHE A 26 5.79 18.72 10.56
C PHE A 26 5.74 19.92 9.61
N GLN A 27 6.74 20.79 9.65
CA GLN A 27 6.86 21.99 8.83
C GLN A 27 8.04 21.88 7.88
N ALA A 28 7.91 22.39 6.65
CA ALA A 28 8.98 22.59 5.68
C ALA A 28 8.83 23.97 5.05
N TYR A 29 9.93 24.64 4.76
CA TYR A 29 9.94 26.03 4.31
C TYR A 29 10.36 26.20 2.85
N ASP A 30 10.70 25.12 2.18
CA ASP A 30 10.93 25.02 0.75
C ASP A 30 10.61 23.62 0.23
N GLY A 31 10.55 23.46 -1.11
CA GLY A 31 10.16 22.20 -1.72
C GLY A 31 11.17 21.08 -1.56
N LYS A 32 12.48 21.39 -1.48
CA LYS A 32 13.51 20.36 -1.26
C LYS A 32 13.45 19.82 0.17
N GLU A 33 13.32 20.71 1.15
CA GLU A 33 13.13 20.35 2.54
C GLU A 33 11.86 19.52 2.70
N ALA A 34 10.76 19.91 2.03
CA ALA A 34 9.51 19.17 2.02
C ALA A 34 9.70 17.72 1.57
N LEU A 35 10.35 17.48 0.42
CA LEU A 35 10.61 16.11 -0.07
C LEU A 35 11.43 15.26 0.90
N ILE A 36 12.49 15.85 1.49
CA ILE A 36 13.35 15.14 2.46
C ILE A 36 12.53 14.75 3.70
N LYS A 37 11.75 15.68 4.24
CA LYS A 37 10.93 15.44 5.44
C LYS A 37 9.80 14.45 5.14
N ILE A 38 9.09 14.60 4.02
CA ILE A 38 8.01 13.68 3.62
C ILE A 38 8.51 12.23 3.55
N LYS A 39 9.65 11.98 2.89
CA LYS A 39 10.24 10.63 2.79
C LYS A 39 10.69 10.08 4.15
N LYS A 40 11.07 10.93 5.08
CA LYS A 40 11.51 10.54 6.43
C LYS A 40 10.34 10.19 7.35
N VAL A 41 9.27 11.02 7.34
CA VAL A 41 8.18 10.91 8.32
C VAL A 41 6.93 10.21 7.76
N LEU A 42 6.78 10.11 6.42
CA LEU A 42 5.63 9.54 5.71
C LEU A 42 4.31 10.05 6.30
N PRO A 43 3.99 11.36 6.18
CA PRO A 43 2.81 11.96 6.78
C PRO A 43 1.53 11.37 6.18
N ASP A 44 0.41 11.46 6.90
CA ASP A 44 -0.89 10.99 6.43
C ASP A 44 -1.56 11.95 5.44
N ILE A 45 -1.16 13.24 5.45
CA ILE A 45 -1.61 14.26 4.50
C ILE A 45 -0.53 15.35 4.36
N ILE A 46 -0.45 15.93 3.18
CA ILE A 46 0.46 17.02 2.85
C ILE A 46 -0.37 18.26 2.49
N ILE A 47 -0.05 19.40 3.10
CA ILE A 47 -0.51 20.72 2.71
C ILE A 47 0.69 21.41 2.06
N LEU A 48 0.56 21.80 0.79
CA LEU A 48 1.68 22.17 -0.07
C LEU A 48 1.40 23.50 -0.77
N ASP A 49 2.22 24.52 -0.50
CA ASP A 49 2.17 25.72 -1.33
C ASP A 49 2.79 25.46 -2.71
N VAL A 50 2.28 26.17 -3.70
CA VAL A 50 2.82 26.16 -5.07
C VAL A 50 4.09 27.01 -5.17
N LEU A 51 4.07 28.19 -4.54
CA LEU A 51 5.14 29.18 -4.68
C LEU A 51 6.12 29.06 -3.51
N MET A 52 7.14 28.23 -3.67
CA MET A 52 8.20 28.07 -2.68
C MET A 52 9.59 28.25 -3.31
N PRO A 53 10.59 28.66 -2.51
CA PRO A 53 11.99 28.68 -2.93
C PRO A 53 12.50 27.27 -3.30
N GLU A 54 13.63 27.22 -4.00
CA GLU A 54 14.39 26.02 -4.37
C GLU A 54 13.66 25.03 -5.27
N MET A 55 12.41 24.67 -4.93
CA MET A 55 11.55 23.75 -5.68
C MET A 55 10.09 24.14 -5.44
N ASN A 56 9.34 24.36 -6.51
CA ASN A 56 7.93 24.73 -6.42
C ASN A 56 7.02 23.52 -6.11
N GLY A 57 5.79 23.77 -5.65
CA GLY A 57 4.86 22.70 -5.28
C GLY A 57 4.45 21.77 -6.42
N PHE A 58 4.47 22.22 -7.68
CA PHE A 58 4.20 21.35 -8.84
C PHE A 58 5.34 20.36 -9.11
N GLU A 59 6.58 20.76 -8.84
CA GLU A 59 7.73 19.85 -8.92
C GLU A 59 7.68 18.84 -7.76
N VAL A 60 7.39 19.30 -6.54
CA VAL A 60 7.25 18.43 -5.36
C VAL A 60 6.18 17.35 -5.60
N ILE A 61 4.97 17.73 -6.04
CA ILE A 61 3.89 16.74 -6.26
C ILE A 61 4.26 15.74 -7.35
N THR A 62 4.98 16.17 -8.40
CA THR A 62 5.44 15.27 -9.47
C THR A 62 6.37 14.20 -8.92
N GLU A 63 7.34 14.56 -8.09
CA GLU A 63 8.25 13.62 -7.43
C GLU A 63 7.51 12.66 -6.50
N LEU A 64 6.57 13.19 -5.69
CA LEU A 64 5.79 12.38 -4.74
C LEU A 64 4.87 11.37 -5.44
N LYS A 65 4.23 11.76 -6.53
CA LYS A 65 3.30 10.86 -7.26
C LYS A 65 4.02 9.81 -8.11
N ASN A 66 5.31 10.01 -8.39
CA ASN A 66 6.17 9.02 -9.06
C ASN A 66 6.82 8.03 -8.07
N ASP A 67 6.82 8.31 -6.77
CA ASP A 67 7.43 7.46 -5.75
C ASP A 67 6.38 6.51 -5.15
N PRO A 68 6.56 5.18 -5.23
CA PRO A 68 5.60 4.19 -4.72
C PRO A 68 5.27 4.29 -3.22
N GLU A 69 6.16 4.91 -2.42
CA GLU A 69 5.94 5.08 -0.97
C GLU A 69 5.07 6.30 -0.65
N THR A 70 5.11 7.31 -1.51
CA THR A 70 4.43 8.60 -1.27
C THR A 70 3.26 8.88 -2.21
N CYS A 71 3.13 8.16 -3.32
CA CYS A 71 2.15 8.44 -4.38
C CYS A 71 0.69 8.43 -3.90
N LEU A 72 0.37 7.69 -2.85
CA LEU A 72 -0.98 7.60 -2.29
C LEU A 72 -1.26 8.64 -1.21
N ILE A 73 -0.24 9.32 -0.69
CA ILE A 73 -0.44 10.34 0.33
C ILE A 73 -1.32 11.46 -0.26
N PRO A 74 -2.45 11.82 0.37
CA PRO A 74 -3.30 12.88 -0.10
C PRO A 74 -2.61 14.25 0.01
N ILE A 75 -2.79 15.07 -1.01
CA ILE A 75 -2.14 16.38 -1.12
C ILE A 75 -3.20 17.46 -1.33
N ILE A 76 -3.22 18.44 -0.43
CA ILE A 76 -3.94 19.71 -0.61
C ILE A 76 -2.92 20.75 -1.08
N MET A 77 -3.12 21.29 -2.27
CA MET A 77 -2.35 22.46 -2.70
C MET A 77 -3.02 23.73 -2.15
N LEU A 78 -2.27 24.53 -1.41
CA LEU A 78 -2.72 25.79 -0.82
C LEU A 78 -1.85 26.92 -1.36
N THR A 79 -2.42 27.85 -2.14
CA THR A 79 -1.62 28.80 -2.92
C THR A 79 -2.34 30.13 -3.15
N SER A 80 -1.56 31.19 -3.39
CA SER A 80 -2.09 32.50 -3.85
C SER A 80 -2.47 32.51 -5.34
N LEU A 81 -2.11 31.47 -6.12
CA LEU A 81 -2.46 31.38 -7.55
C LEU A 81 -3.94 31.03 -7.74
N SER A 82 -4.73 32.00 -8.18
CA SER A 82 -6.18 31.85 -8.37
C SER A 82 -6.61 31.48 -9.79
N HIS A 83 -5.67 31.38 -10.74
CA HIS A 83 -6.01 31.09 -12.12
C HIS A 83 -6.47 29.64 -12.32
N THR A 84 -7.56 29.48 -13.06
CA THR A 84 -8.13 28.16 -13.38
C THR A 84 -7.10 27.19 -14.01
N LYS A 85 -6.13 27.72 -14.77
CA LYS A 85 -5.07 26.94 -15.40
C LYS A 85 -4.16 26.28 -14.37
N ASP A 86 -3.78 26.99 -13.33
CA ASP A 86 -2.89 26.48 -12.28
C ASP A 86 -3.59 25.40 -11.45
N ARG A 87 -4.88 25.65 -11.13
CA ARG A 87 -5.73 24.65 -10.49
C ARG A 87 -5.85 23.36 -11.29
N LEU A 88 -6.09 23.46 -12.59
CA LEU A 88 -6.17 22.29 -13.48
C LEU A 88 -4.81 21.56 -13.57
N THR A 89 -3.72 22.30 -13.55
CA THR A 89 -2.36 21.71 -13.55
C THR A 89 -2.13 20.91 -12.25
N GLY A 90 -2.38 21.50 -11.08
CA GLY A 90 -2.22 20.79 -9.79
C GLY A 90 -3.06 19.51 -9.70
N LEU A 91 -4.34 19.58 -10.10
CA LEU A 91 -5.22 18.41 -10.10
C LEU A 91 -4.76 17.33 -11.11
N LYS A 92 -4.26 17.71 -12.29
CA LYS A 92 -3.69 16.77 -13.27
C LYS A 92 -2.41 16.11 -12.80
N LEU A 93 -1.60 16.80 -12.00
CA LEU A 93 -0.39 16.26 -11.40
C LEU A 93 -0.69 15.32 -10.22
N GLY A 94 -1.95 15.25 -9.78
CA GLY A 94 -2.40 14.32 -8.74
C GLY A 94 -2.65 14.96 -7.37
N ALA A 95 -2.82 16.29 -7.30
CA ALA A 95 -3.38 16.91 -6.09
C ALA A 95 -4.81 16.42 -5.87
N ASP A 96 -5.13 16.10 -4.63
CA ASP A 96 -6.49 15.66 -4.25
C ASP A 96 -7.42 16.86 -4.06
N GLU A 97 -6.87 18.01 -3.68
CA GLU A 97 -7.58 19.28 -3.59
C GLU A 97 -6.66 20.46 -3.88
N TYR A 98 -7.25 21.57 -4.35
CA TYR A 98 -6.55 22.82 -4.67
C TYR A 98 -7.34 23.99 -4.10
N LEU A 99 -6.74 24.71 -3.14
CA LEU A 99 -7.35 25.79 -2.39
C LEU A 99 -6.58 27.09 -2.59
N VAL A 100 -7.30 28.21 -2.63
CA VAL A 100 -6.72 29.54 -2.83
C VAL A 100 -6.63 30.28 -1.49
N LYS A 101 -5.44 30.85 -1.20
CA LYS A 101 -5.21 31.76 -0.06
C LYS A 101 -5.94 33.10 -0.30
N PRO A 102 -6.51 33.73 0.74
CA PRO A 102 -6.54 33.31 2.15
C PRO A 102 -7.59 32.22 2.38
N ILE A 103 -7.33 31.31 3.32
CA ILE A 103 -8.25 30.29 3.78
C ILE A 103 -8.35 30.29 5.30
N GLU A 104 -9.54 30.09 5.81
CA GLU A 104 -9.76 29.94 7.22
C GLU A 104 -9.21 28.59 7.72
N PRO A 105 -8.43 28.53 8.81
CA PRO A 105 -7.86 27.29 9.32
C PRO A 105 -8.89 26.19 9.56
N TYR A 106 -10.08 26.52 10.05
CA TYR A 106 -11.16 25.54 10.26
C TYR A 106 -11.67 24.91 8.96
N GLU A 107 -11.72 25.69 7.87
CA GLU A 107 -12.08 25.13 6.56
C GLU A 107 -11.01 24.16 6.07
N LEU A 108 -9.73 24.52 6.21
CA LEU A 108 -8.62 23.67 5.80
C LEU A 108 -8.59 22.36 6.61
N ILE A 109 -8.83 22.42 7.93
CA ILE A 109 -8.93 21.23 8.78
C ILE A 109 -10.08 20.33 8.32
N ALA A 110 -11.27 20.87 8.10
CA ALA A 110 -12.42 20.07 7.66
C ALA A 110 -12.19 19.39 6.30
N ARG A 111 -11.46 20.04 5.38
CA ARG A 111 -11.07 19.44 4.09
C ARG A 111 -10.03 18.35 4.27
N ALA A 112 -9.03 18.60 5.10
CA ALA A 112 -8.01 17.62 5.44
C ALA A 112 -8.63 16.35 6.07
N GLU A 113 -9.56 16.50 7.01
CA GLU A 113 -10.31 15.40 7.62
C GLU A 113 -11.09 14.57 6.61
N ASN A 114 -11.77 15.22 5.67
CA ASN A 114 -12.51 14.54 4.61
C ASN A 114 -11.58 13.75 3.68
N LEU A 115 -10.41 14.28 3.36
CA LEU A 115 -9.42 13.58 2.55
C LEU A 115 -8.78 12.43 3.32
N LEU A 116 -8.43 12.63 4.58
CA LEU A 116 -7.90 11.59 5.46
C LEU A 116 -8.88 10.42 5.60
N LYS A 117 -10.17 10.70 5.80
CA LYS A 117 -11.20 9.65 5.84
C LYS A 117 -11.20 8.83 4.55
N LYS A 118 -11.23 9.47 3.39
CA LYS A 118 -11.17 8.79 2.09
C LYS A 118 -9.88 7.98 1.91
N TYR A 119 -8.76 8.53 2.40
CA TYR A 119 -7.47 7.86 2.35
C TYR A 119 -7.48 6.58 3.20
N TYR A 120 -7.91 6.67 4.46
CA TYR A 120 -7.98 5.53 5.37
C TYR A 120 -8.97 4.45 4.92
N ASP A 121 -10.05 4.83 4.22
CA ASP A 121 -10.99 3.87 3.61
C ASP A 121 -10.36 3.07 2.45
N ASN A 122 -9.29 3.56 1.85
CA ASN A 122 -8.68 2.97 0.65
C ASN A 122 -7.25 2.45 0.84
N VAL A 123 -6.62 2.68 1.98
CA VAL A 123 -5.21 2.32 2.26
C VAL A 123 -5.11 1.49 3.53
N ASN A 124 -4.32 0.42 3.50
CA ASN A 124 -3.97 -0.33 4.70
C ASN A 124 -2.96 0.45 5.54
N MET A 125 -3.32 0.80 6.77
CA MET A 125 -2.52 1.67 7.65
C MET A 125 -1.18 1.07 8.04
N LEU A 126 -1.08 -0.25 8.12
CA LEU A 126 0.15 -0.93 8.51
C LEU A 126 1.22 -0.90 7.42
N THR A 127 0.81 -1.23 6.19
CA THR A 127 1.73 -1.41 5.05
C THR A 127 1.76 -0.24 4.09
N ARG A 128 0.86 0.73 4.26
CA ARG A 128 0.67 1.87 3.34
C ARG A 128 0.42 1.44 1.88
N LEU A 129 -0.05 0.20 1.69
CA LEU A 129 -0.53 -0.27 0.39
C LEU A 129 -2.01 0.05 0.23
N PRO A 130 -2.52 0.20 -1.02
CA PRO A 130 -3.95 0.20 -1.28
C PRO A 130 -4.64 -0.97 -0.59
N GLY A 131 -5.84 -0.73 -0.04
CA GLY A 131 -6.67 -1.73 0.61
C GLY A 131 -7.69 -2.39 -0.32
N GLU A 132 -8.57 -3.23 0.26
CA GLU A 132 -9.58 -3.98 -0.47
C GLU A 132 -10.53 -3.08 -1.27
N ASN A 133 -11.02 -1.97 -0.69
CA ASN A 133 -11.93 -1.05 -1.37
C ASN A 133 -11.32 -0.44 -2.65
N PHE A 134 -10.03 -0.14 -2.62
CA PHE A 134 -9.32 0.36 -3.80
C PHE A 134 -9.21 -0.75 -4.85
N PHE A 135 -8.83 -1.96 -4.43
CA PHE A 135 -8.67 -3.11 -5.31
C PHE A 135 -9.98 -3.46 -6.01
N GLU A 136 -11.10 -3.52 -5.28
CA GLU A 136 -12.43 -3.78 -5.83
C GLU A 136 -12.82 -2.76 -6.90
N LYS A 137 -12.65 -1.46 -6.60
CA LYS A 137 -12.94 -0.37 -7.56
C LYS A 137 -12.12 -0.52 -8.84
N GLN A 138 -10.83 -0.83 -8.70
CA GLN A 138 -9.93 -1.00 -9.83
C GLN A 138 -10.32 -2.20 -10.69
N ILE A 139 -10.60 -3.36 -10.08
CA ILE A 139 -11.06 -4.56 -10.79
C ILE A 139 -12.37 -4.30 -11.52
N ASN A 140 -13.38 -3.71 -10.84
CA ASN A 140 -14.66 -3.41 -11.48
C ASN A 140 -14.49 -2.46 -12.68
N SER A 141 -13.60 -1.46 -12.59
CA SER A 141 -13.26 -0.57 -13.70
C SER A 141 -12.63 -1.33 -14.87
N LEU A 142 -11.69 -2.24 -14.59
CA LEU A 142 -11.02 -3.05 -15.62
C LEU A 142 -11.98 -4.04 -16.29
N LEU A 143 -12.83 -4.71 -15.52
CA LEU A 143 -13.85 -5.64 -16.06
C LEU A 143 -14.84 -4.92 -16.98
N ASN A 144 -15.24 -3.69 -16.62
CA ASN A 144 -16.15 -2.87 -17.42
C ASN A 144 -15.50 -2.32 -18.70
N SER A 145 -14.21 -1.97 -18.67
CA SER A 145 -13.51 -1.42 -19.83
C SER A 145 -13.20 -2.46 -20.91
N ALA A 146 -13.04 -3.72 -20.54
CA ALA A 146 -12.78 -4.89 -21.40
C ALA A 146 -11.72 -4.67 -22.51
N THR A 147 -10.74 -3.77 -22.28
CA THR A 147 -9.78 -3.32 -23.31
C THR A 147 -8.55 -4.19 -23.42
N GLU A 148 -8.03 -4.68 -22.28
CA GLU A 148 -6.77 -5.44 -22.21
C GLU A 148 -6.97 -6.71 -21.36
N GLU A 149 -6.15 -7.74 -21.62
CA GLU A 149 -6.02 -8.90 -20.72
C GLU A 149 -5.09 -8.51 -19.58
N PHE A 150 -5.35 -9.04 -18.39
CA PHE A 150 -4.51 -8.82 -17.22
C PHE A 150 -4.53 -10.03 -16.29
N TYR A 151 -3.59 -10.07 -15.36
CA TYR A 151 -3.54 -11.08 -14.31
C TYR A 151 -3.96 -10.49 -12.98
N VAL A 152 -4.69 -11.29 -12.22
CA VAL A 152 -4.97 -11.03 -10.81
C VAL A 152 -4.25 -12.09 -10.00
N VAL A 153 -3.43 -11.65 -9.07
CA VAL A 153 -2.64 -12.53 -8.20
C VAL A 153 -3.04 -12.26 -6.75
N TYR A 154 -3.41 -13.31 -6.03
CA TYR A 154 -3.63 -13.30 -4.59
C TYR A 154 -2.53 -14.08 -3.90
N LEU A 155 -2.01 -13.53 -2.80
CA LEU A 155 -1.00 -14.16 -1.96
C LEU A 155 -1.50 -14.17 -0.51
N ASP A 156 -1.37 -15.31 0.15
CA ASP A 156 -1.71 -15.43 1.58
C ASP A 156 -0.55 -16.10 2.31
N ILE A 157 -0.13 -15.52 3.44
CA ILE A 157 0.91 -16.10 4.29
C ILE A 157 0.24 -17.17 5.17
N CYS A 158 0.53 -18.43 4.88
CA CYS A 158 0.04 -19.56 5.64
C CYS A 158 0.64 -19.55 7.05
N ASP A 159 -0.12 -20.07 8.03
CA ASP A 159 0.30 -20.17 9.42
C ASP A 159 0.60 -18.83 10.13
N PHE A 160 0.14 -17.69 9.56
CA PHE A 160 0.36 -16.36 10.12
C PHE A 160 -0.30 -16.18 11.51
N LYS A 161 -1.51 -16.75 11.72
CA LYS A 161 -2.17 -16.68 13.04
C LYS A 161 -1.39 -17.46 14.13
N PRO A 162 -0.93 -18.72 13.92
CA PRO A 162 0.02 -19.40 14.80
C PRO A 162 1.29 -18.59 15.07
N TYR A 163 1.84 -17.94 14.06
CA TYR A 163 3.02 -17.08 14.21
C TYR A 163 2.76 -15.94 15.21
N ASN A 164 1.65 -15.20 15.03
CA ASN A 164 1.27 -14.12 15.94
C ASN A 164 1.01 -14.63 17.39
N LEU A 165 0.45 -15.82 17.54
CA LEU A 165 0.24 -16.41 18.88
C LEU A 165 1.55 -16.75 19.59
N LYS A 166 2.60 -17.10 18.84
CA LYS A 166 3.92 -17.42 19.40
C LYS A 166 4.79 -16.20 19.63
N TYR A 167 4.90 -15.33 18.62
CA TYR A 167 5.89 -14.25 18.59
C TYR A 167 5.30 -12.87 18.92
N GLY A 168 3.98 -12.75 18.97
CA GLY A 168 3.26 -11.49 19.21
C GLY A 168 2.84 -10.78 17.93
N PHE A 169 1.86 -9.88 18.09
CA PHE A 169 1.30 -9.13 16.97
C PHE A 169 2.30 -8.13 16.37
N GLU A 170 3.19 -7.58 17.19
CA GLU A 170 4.24 -6.64 16.73
C GLU A 170 5.17 -7.29 15.71
N GLU A 171 5.62 -8.53 15.98
CA GLU A 171 6.44 -9.30 15.04
C GLU A 171 5.66 -9.69 13.78
N GLY A 172 4.37 -9.98 13.89
CA GLY A 172 3.49 -10.18 12.75
C GLY A 172 3.37 -8.92 11.89
N ASP A 173 3.19 -7.77 12.51
CA ASP A 173 3.12 -6.48 11.82
C ASP A 173 4.45 -6.15 11.10
N ASN A 174 5.59 -6.43 11.74
CA ASN A 174 6.91 -6.27 11.14
C ASN A 174 7.08 -7.18 9.92
N LEU A 175 6.64 -8.45 10.02
CA LEU A 175 6.64 -9.38 8.90
C LEU A 175 5.81 -8.87 7.72
N LEU A 176 4.59 -8.35 7.96
CA LEU A 176 3.73 -7.81 6.91
C LEU A 176 4.35 -6.59 6.23
N LYS A 177 4.99 -5.69 6.99
CA LYS A 177 5.74 -4.54 6.45
C LYS A 177 6.90 -4.99 5.56
N LEU A 178 7.70 -5.94 6.01
CA LEU A 178 8.82 -6.48 5.24
C LEU A 178 8.34 -7.19 3.96
N PHE A 179 7.28 -7.97 4.05
CA PHE A 179 6.69 -8.63 2.89
C PHE A 179 6.10 -7.63 1.89
N SER A 180 5.45 -6.56 2.36
CA SER A 180 4.99 -5.48 1.48
C SER A 180 6.14 -4.81 0.72
N GLY A 181 7.31 -4.66 1.34
CA GLY A 181 8.54 -4.19 0.70
C GLY A 181 9.04 -5.13 -0.40
N ILE A 182 8.98 -6.44 -0.18
CA ILE A 182 9.30 -7.45 -1.20
C ILE A 182 8.38 -7.30 -2.42
N LEU A 183 7.06 -7.17 -2.20
CA LEU A 183 6.09 -7.00 -3.28
C LEU A 183 6.32 -5.70 -4.06
N ARG A 184 6.55 -4.57 -3.37
CA ARG A 184 6.87 -3.28 -4.01
C ARG A 184 8.12 -3.40 -4.89
N SER A 185 9.21 -4.01 -4.37
CA SER A 185 10.45 -4.20 -5.11
C SER A 185 10.25 -5.09 -6.34
N ALA A 186 9.49 -6.18 -6.21
CA ALA A 186 9.22 -7.10 -7.33
C ALA A 186 8.45 -6.40 -8.46
N VAL A 187 7.40 -5.65 -8.14
CA VAL A 187 6.62 -4.90 -9.13
C VAL A 187 7.41 -3.73 -9.71
N ALA A 188 8.20 -3.01 -8.92
CA ALA A 188 9.06 -1.93 -9.44
C ALA A 188 10.10 -2.44 -10.46
N ASN A 189 10.66 -3.64 -10.23
CA ASN A 189 11.69 -4.20 -11.10
C ASN A 189 11.16 -4.95 -12.32
N LEU A 190 10.04 -5.65 -12.19
CA LEU A 190 9.51 -6.57 -13.22
C LEU A 190 8.13 -6.19 -13.72
N GLY A 191 7.42 -5.32 -13.05
CA GLY A 191 6.08 -4.84 -13.43
C GLY A 191 6.09 -3.70 -14.43
N THR A 192 4.92 -3.08 -14.58
CA THR A 192 4.66 -1.89 -15.38
C THR A 192 4.04 -0.79 -14.53
N SER A 193 3.95 0.43 -15.03
CA SER A 193 3.26 1.54 -14.36
C SER A 193 1.75 1.34 -14.20
N LYS A 194 1.17 0.34 -14.87
CA LYS A 194 -0.25 -0.05 -14.72
C LYS A 194 -0.47 -1.07 -13.61
N ASP A 195 0.58 -1.75 -13.16
CA ASP A 195 0.50 -2.78 -12.13
C ASP A 195 0.24 -2.13 -10.77
N SER A 196 -0.56 -2.78 -9.96
CA SER A 196 -0.91 -2.26 -8.62
C SER A 196 -0.88 -3.37 -7.58
N ILE A 197 -0.35 -3.05 -6.40
CA ILE A 197 -0.27 -3.98 -5.26
C ILE A 197 -1.24 -3.49 -4.19
N CYS A 198 -1.93 -4.43 -3.54
CA CYS A 198 -2.87 -4.15 -2.46
C CYS A 198 -2.63 -5.06 -1.26
N HIS A 199 -2.84 -4.55 -0.06
CA HIS A 199 -2.95 -5.34 1.16
C HIS A 199 -4.44 -5.49 1.50
N ILE A 200 -5.00 -6.66 1.22
CA ILE A 200 -6.46 -6.87 1.29
C ILE A 200 -6.91 -6.91 2.75
N TYR A 201 -6.43 -7.88 3.53
CA TYR A 201 -6.64 -7.95 4.97
C TYR A 201 -5.74 -9.00 5.63
N ALA A 202 -5.44 -8.84 6.90
CA ALA A 202 -4.62 -9.77 7.71
C ALA A 202 -3.30 -10.13 7.01
N SER A 203 -3.11 -11.37 6.56
CA SER A 203 -1.93 -11.87 5.86
C SER A 203 -2.09 -11.92 4.35
N ARG A 204 -3.17 -11.35 3.80
CA ARG A 204 -3.54 -11.47 2.39
C ARG A 204 -3.20 -10.23 1.60
N PHE A 205 -2.46 -10.43 0.53
CA PHE A 205 -2.10 -9.41 -0.46
C PHE A 205 -2.66 -9.78 -1.83
N ALA A 206 -2.82 -8.80 -2.68
CA ALA A 206 -3.17 -9.01 -4.07
C ALA A 206 -2.43 -8.03 -4.97
N PHE A 207 -2.23 -8.38 -6.22
CA PHE A 207 -1.81 -7.41 -7.22
C PHE A 207 -2.45 -7.68 -8.57
N ILE A 208 -2.57 -6.62 -9.36
CA ILE A 208 -3.01 -6.64 -10.75
C ILE A 208 -1.77 -6.45 -11.61
N SER A 209 -1.62 -7.26 -12.65
CA SER A 209 -0.46 -7.15 -13.54
C SER A 209 -0.85 -7.26 -15.01
N PHE A 210 -0.18 -6.44 -15.83
CA PHE A 210 -0.37 -6.36 -17.28
C PHE A 210 0.82 -6.92 -18.07
N ILE A 211 1.77 -7.57 -17.36
CA ILE A 211 2.91 -8.21 -18.00
C ILE A 211 2.51 -9.57 -18.60
N ASP A 212 3.36 -10.11 -19.49
CA ASP A 212 3.18 -11.45 -20.02
C ASP A 212 3.41 -12.54 -18.94
N GLU A 213 2.94 -13.75 -19.25
CA GLU A 213 3.00 -14.89 -18.32
C GLU A 213 4.44 -15.28 -17.93
N GLN A 214 5.38 -15.21 -18.86
CA GLN A 214 6.77 -15.54 -18.58
C GLN A 214 7.39 -14.58 -17.56
N ARG A 215 7.16 -13.29 -17.77
CA ARG A 215 7.63 -12.24 -16.85
C ARG A 215 6.92 -12.30 -15.49
N LEU A 216 5.63 -12.65 -15.48
CA LEU A 216 4.88 -12.87 -14.25
C LEU A 216 5.44 -14.07 -13.45
N ASN A 217 5.75 -15.17 -14.11
CA ASN A 217 6.40 -16.32 -13.48
C ASN A 217 7.73 -15.91 -12.83
N MET A 218 8.60 -15.18 -13.55
CA MET A 218 9.86 -14.68 -12.99
C MET A 218 9.63 -13.78 -11.76
N MET A 219 8.59 -12.93 -11.79
CA MET A 219 8.22 -12.08 -10.65
C MET A 219 7.79 -12.93 -9.45
N LEU A 220 6.95 -13.93 -9.64
CA LEU A 220 6.47 -14.81 -8.58
C LEU A 220 7.61 -15.65 -7.98
N GLU A 221 8.50 -16.20 -8.81
CA GLU A 221 9.70 -16.91 -8.34
C GLU A 221 10.60 -16.01 -7.49
N ASN A 222 10.80 -14.76 -7.91
CA ASN A 222 11.56 -13.77 -7.15
C ASN A 222 10.90 -13.45 -5.80
N ILE A 223 9.58 -13.22 -5.77
CA ILE A 223 8.82 -12.99 -4.53
C ILE A 223 8.97 -14.18 -3.58
N ILE A 224 8.82 -15.41 -4.08
CA ILE A 224 8.92 -16.63 -3.28
C ILE A 224 10.34 -16.79 -2.73
N LEU A 225 11.37 -16.52 -3.54
CA LEU A 225 12.76 -16.60 -3.11
C LEU A 225 13.06 -15.61 -1.98
N LEU A 226 12.68 -14.35 -2.18
CA LEU A 226 12.89 -13.31 -1.16
C LEU A 226 12.06 -13.57 0.12
N PHE A 227 10.87 -14.13 -0.01
CA PHE A 227 10.08 -14.54 1.15
C PHE A 227 10.77 -15.69 1.91
N LYS A 228 11.30 -16.70 1.23
CA LYS A 228 12.09 -17.77 1.88
C LYS A 228 13.30 -17.21 2.64
N ASP A 229 13.99 -16.24 2.05
CA ASP A 229 15.12 -15.60 2.72
C ASP A 229 14.69 -14.77 3.94
N LEU A 230 13.53 -14.12 3.86
CA LEU A 230 12.92 -13.44 5.01
C LEU A 230 12.60 -14.43 6.13
N ILE A 231 11.97 -15.57 5.82
CA ILE A 231 11.65 -16.63 6.79
C ILE A 231 12.91 -17.16 7.49
N ARG A 232 14.01 -17.34 6.76
CA ARG A 232 15.29 -17.75 7.35
C ARG A 232 15.91 -16.72 8.30
N LYS A 233 15.54 -15.46 8.18
CA LYS A 233 16.04 -14.38 9.04
C LYS A 233 15.20 -14.18 10.31
N ILE A 234 13.88 -14.47 10.26
CA ILE A 234 12.98 -14.26 11.39
C ILE A 234 12.89 -15.46 12.34
N PHE A 235 13.19 -16.67 11.85
CA PHE A 235 13.24 -17.87 12.70
C PHE A 235 14.68 -18.20 13.11
N ASP A 236 14.83 -18.76 14.31
CA ASP A 236 16.11 -19.31 14.74
C ASP A 236 16.49 -20.58 13.95
N LYS A 237 17.78 -20.92 14.01
CA LYS A 237 18.34 -22.02 13.23
C LYS A 237 17.70 -23.38 13.56
N GLU A 238 17.38 -23.63 14.82
CA GLU A 238 16.75 -24.89 15.27
C GLU A 238 15.33 -25.01 14.70
N THR A 239 14.54 -23.94 14.74
CA THR A 239 13.20 -23.89 14.14
C THR A 239 13.22 -24.13 12.64
N ILE A 240 14.22 -23.56 11.92
CA ILE A 240 14.39 -23.79 10.48
C ILE A 240 14.76 -25.26 10.19
N GLU A 241 15.69 -25.84 10.92
CA GLU A 241 16.11 -27.24 10.75
C GLU A 241 14.98 -28.23 11.06
N ASN A 242 14.17 -27.93 12.08
CA ASN A 242 12.99 -28.73 12.43
C ASN A 242 11.85 -28.61 11.40
N GLY A 243 11.76 -27.49 10.65
CA GLY A 243 10.72 -27.22 9.68
C GLY A 243 9.36 -26.88 10.30
N TYR A 244 9.27 -26.61 11.61
CA TYR A 244 8.06 -26.24 12.32
C TYR A 244 8.38 -25.45 13.60
N PHE A 245 7.36 -24.80 14.14
CA PHE A 245 7.42 -24.19 15.47
C PHE A 245 6.23 -24.62 16.35
N ILE A 246 6.38 -24.46 17.66
CA ILE A 246 5.35 -24.80 18.66
C ILE A 246 4.79 -23.49 19.20
N TYR A 247 3.47 -23.39 19.32
CA TYR A 247 2.76 -22.27 19.92
C TYR A 247 1.74 -22.78 20.94
N LYS A 248 1.26 -21.89 21.83
CA LYS A 248 0.27 -22.23 22.87
C LYS A 248 -1.09 -21.63 22.51
N LEU A 249 -2.11 -22.45 22.64
CA LEU A 249 -3.50 -21.99 22.58
C LEU A 249 -3.91 -21.33 23.92
N SER A 250 -5.05 -20.66 23.94
CA SER A 250 -5.59 -20.00 25.14
C SER A 250 -5.87 -20.94 26.32
N ASP A 251 -6.10 -22.24 26.06
CA ASP A 251 -6.26 -23.30 27.05
C ASP A 251 -4.91 -23.86 27.55
N GLY A 252 -3.78 -23.32 27.11
CA GLY A 252 -2.43 -23.75 27.47
C GLY A 252 -1.90 -24.95 26.67
N LYS A 253 -2.69 -25.55 25.78
CA LYS A 253 -2.28 -26.67 24.94
C LYS A 253 -1.24 -26.22 23.93
N GLU A 254 -0.15 -26.98 23.82
CA GLU A 254 0.88 -26.79 22.80
C GLU A 254 0.47 -27.47 21.49
N VAL A 255 0.62 -26.67 20.40
CA VAL A 255 0.27 -27.11 19.04
C VAL A 255 1.44 -26.83 18.12
N LYS A 256 1.70 -27.77 17.20
CA LYS A 256 2.72 -27.66 16.16
C LYS A 256 2.14 -26.94 14.94
N SER A 257 2.90 -26.01 14.39
CA SER A 257 2.59 -25.31 13.14
C SER A 257 3.77 -25.42 12.18
N ASN A 258 3.51 -25.50 10.88
CA ASN A 258 4.54 -25.39 9.85
C ASN A 258 5.21 -24.03 9.88
N LEU A 259 6.38 -23.90 9.23
CA LEU A 259 6.96 -22.58 8.94
C LEU A 259 6.03 -21.80 8.00
N LEU A 260 6.15 -20.48 8.04
CA LEU A 260 5.38 -19.63 7.17
C LEU A 260 5.69 -19.91 5.69
N ASN A 261 4.66 -20.10 4.89
CA ASN A 261 4.74 -20.33 3.46
C ASN A 261 3.76 -19.41 2.72
N LEU A 262 3.96 -19.22 1.43
CA LEU A 262 3.05 -18.46 0.57
C LEU A 262 2.13 -19.41 -0.19
N ALA A 263 0.81 -19.21 -0.04
CA ALA A 263 -0.18 -19.72 -0.94
C ALA A 263 -0.49 -18.63 -1.98
N VAL A 264 -0.32 -18.94 -3.25
CA VAL A 264 -0.50 -17.99 -4.36
C VAL A 264 -1.53 -18.53 -5.33
N ALA A 265 -2.53 -17.71 -5.64
CA ALA A 265 -3.50 -17.97 -6.70
C ALA A 265 -3.29 -16.93 -7.82
N VAL A 266 -3.12 -17.41 -9.04
CA VAL A 266 -2.95 -16.58 -10.25
C VAL A 266 -4.09 -16.83 -11.19
N VAL A 267 -4.80 -15.78 -11.59
CA VAL A 267 -5.91 -15.87 -12.53
C VAL A 267 -5.67 -14.94 -13.71
N LYS A 268 -5.62 -15.51 -14.90
CA LYS A 268 -5.64 -14.74 -16.13
C LYS A 268 -7.07 -14.28 -16.42
N ILE A 269 -7.25 -12.97 -16.57
CA ILE A 269 -8.53 -12.36 -16.87
C ILE A 269 -8.58 -12.03 -18.36
N PRO A 270 -9.16 -12.92 -19.18
CA PRO A 270 -9.44 -12.61 -20.58
C PRO A 270 -10.63 -11.66 -20.66
N LYS A 271 -10.81 -11.04 -21.83
CA LYS A 271 -11.95 -10.17 -22.09
C LYS A 271 -13.28 -10.92 -21.82
N LYS A 272 -14.12 -10.38 -20.91
CA LYS A 272 -15.48 -10.87 -20.61
C LYS A 272 -15.59 -12.23 -19.88
N LYS A 273 -14.59 -12.68 -19.15
CA LYS A 273 -14.71 -13.92 -18.34
C LYS A 273 -15.57 -13.73 -17.08
N PHE A 274 -15.47 -12.56 -16.43
CA PHE A 274 -16.19 -12.24 -15.19
C PHE A 274 -17.04 -10.99 -15.39
N SER A 275 -18.23 -10.97 -14.78
CA SER A 275 -19.19 -9.86 -14.87
C SER A 275 -18.97 -8.78 -13.81
N HIS A 276 -18.45 -9.16 -12.65
CA HIS A 276 -18.17 -8.26 -11.51
C HIS A 276 -17.15 -8.87 -10.54
N TYR A 277 -16.61 -8.02 -9.67
CA TYR A 277 -15.59 -8.39 -8.68
C TYR A 277 -15.98 -9.61 -7.82
N GLY A 278 -17.23 -9.71 -7.35
CA GLY A 278 -17.67 -10.80 -6.49
C GLY A 278 -17.58 -12.20 -7.16
N GLU A 279 -17.85 -12.29 -8.47
CA GLU A 279 -17.68 -13.53 -9.24
C GLU A 279 -16.20 -13.94 -9.34
N LEU A 280 -15.32 -12.97 -9.62
CA LEU A 280 -13.88 -13.16 -9.64
C LEU A 280 -13.35 -13.57 -8.26
N LEU A 281 -13.84 -12.93 -7.19
CA LEU A 281 -13.39 -13.18 -5.81
C LEU A 281 -13.74 -14.62 -5.38
N ASN A 282 -14.92 -15.12 -5.73
CA ASN A 282 -15.30 -16.50 -5.46
C ASN A 282 -14.35 -17.48 -6.16
N TYR A 283 -14.08 -17.26 -7.44
CA TYR A 283 -13.17 -18.10 -8.22
C TYR A 283 -11.75 -18.11 -7.65
N ILE A 284 -11.20 -16.92 -7.34
CA ILE A 284 -9.88 -16.78 -6.70
C ILE A 284 -9.86 -17.44 -5.31
N GLY A 285 -10.96 -17.33 -4.56
CA GLY A 285 -11.10 -17.93 -3.23
C GLY A 285 -10.97 -19.45 -3.26
N GLU A 286 -11.55 -20.13 -4.24
CA GLU A 286 -11.40 -21.57 -4.43
C GLU A 286 -9.95 -21.96 -4.74
N MET A 287 -9.30 -21.22 -5.63
CA MET A 287 -7.91 -21.47 -6.01
C MET A 287 -6.96 -21.22 -4.86
N LEU A 288 -7.16 -20.14 -4.09
CA LEU A 288 -6.35 -19.83 -2.94
C LEU A 288 -6.52 -20.87 -1.83
N SER A 289 -7.75 -21.39 -1.64
CA SER A 289 -8.03 -22.49 -0.71
C SER A 289 -7.27 -23.75 -1.10
N LEU A 290 -7.26 -24.09 -2.40
CA LEU A 290 -6.47 -25.22 -2.92
C LEU A 290 -4.97 -25.00 -2.71
N ALA A 291 -4.47 -23.80 -2.95
CA ALA A 291 -3.05 -23.48 -2.72
C ALA A 291 -2.69 -23.62 -1.23
N LYS A 292 -3.54 -23.13 -0.31
CA LYS A 292 -3.35 -23.30 1.14
C LYS A 292 -3.30 -24.77 1.57
N GLN A 293 -4.26 -25.54 1.15
CA GLN A 293 -4.31 -26.98 1.45
C GLN A 293 -3.02 -27.69 1.00
N LYS A 294 -2.51 -27.37 -0.19
CA LYS A 294 -1.25 -27.90 -0.70
C LYS A 294 -0.05 -27.39 0.13
N CYS A 295 -0.01 -26.11 0.53
CA CYS A 295 1.02 -25.58 1.43
C CYS A 295 1.09 -26.36 2.73
N GLU A 296 -0.05 -26.61 3.36
CA GLU A 296 -0.14 -27.39 4.61
C GLU A 296 0.38 -28.82 4.46
N GLN A 297 0.04 -29.48 3.35
CA GLN A 297 0.46 -30.87 3.07
C GLN A 297 1.94 -30.98 2.74
N THR A 298 2.51 -30.01 2.02
CA THR A 298 3.89 -30.10 1.49
C THR A 298 4.89 -29.28 2.30
N ASN A 299 4.41 -28.45 3.23
CA ASN A 299 5.20 -27.45 3.95
C ASN A 299 6.09 -26.62 3.00
N SER A 300 5.49 -26.14 1.91
CA SER A 300 6.19 -25.36 0.87
C SER A 300 5.30 -24.28 0.26
N ASN A 301 5.93 -23.28 -0.37
CA ASN A 301 5.20 -22.26 -1.13
C ASN A 301 4.54 -22.88 -2.36
N ILE A 302 3.28 -22.57 -2.61
CA ILE A 302 2.47 -23.14 -3.70
C ILE A 302 1.90 -22.03 -4.57
N VAL A 303 2.03 -22.18 -5.88
CA VAL A 303 1.36 -21.34 -6.89
C VAL A 303 0.33 -22.18 -7.63
N VAL A 304 -0.90 -21.70 -7.69
CA VAL A 304 -1.99 -22.33 -8.44
C VAL A 304 -2.46 -21.36 -9.53
N TRP A 305 -2.50 -21.84 -10.76
CA TRP A 305 -2.95 -21.10 -11.95
C TRP A 305 -4.37 -21.50 -12.33
N GLY A 306 -5.23 -20.51 -12.76
CA GLY A 306 -6.59 -20.69 -13.17
C GLY A 306 -7.00 -19.93 -14.43
#